data_5ee861a59edd4adbbfc814a52ae267e2
#
_entry.id   5ee861a59edd4adbbfc814a52ae267e2
#
_cell.length_a   1.000
_cell.length_b   1.000
_cell.length_c   1.000
_cell.angle_alpha   90.00
_cell.angle_beta   90.00
_cell.angle_gamma   90.00
#
_symmetry.space_group_name_H-M   'P 1'
#
loop_
_entity.id
_entity.type
_entity.pdbx_description
1 polymer ?
#
loop_
_entity_poly.entity_id
_entity_poly.type
_entity_poly.pdbx_seq_one_letter_code
_entity_poly.pdbx_strand_id
1 'polypeptide(L)'
;MNTSSSKFFYRDNETEITLHATALIIAEAYRAVADHKRFSMVLAGGNSPRILYTQLAQGVTTSLLERYALPVPESNLKRNHTLHSLPQNTWLFMGDERCVPIGHPDSNYLMITETLLPKSGIPEDHLFRMAAENFDTELAAREYETTIRNFFLPEKTPLQYGFPVFDLIVLGLGEDGHTASLFTDNAETLQEKKRWVVAVNAPQAKPPGMRLTLTLPVINHARNVLFFTTGSSKSRLAEKIFLEQETSVPASLVNPQTGKLFWFTSRSFPQILALVNEPDTTRAVDLQQHP
;
A
#
# COMPACT_ATOMS: atom_id res chain seq x y z
N MET A 1 21.14 -4.60 14.46
CA MET A 1 20.33 -3.65 13.73
C MET A 1 19.60 -4.43 12.64
N ASN A 2 18.28 -4.61 12.72
CA ASN A 2 17.53 -5.30 11.67
C ASN A 2 17.33 -4.32 10.53
N THR A 3 18.10 -4.46 9.48
CA THR A 3 17.91 -3.69 8.26
C THR A 3 16.65 -4.19 7.56
N SER A 4 15.63 -3.34 7.50
CA SER A 4 14.45 -3.55 6.66
C SER A 4 14.93 -3.81 5.22
N SER A 5 14.50 -4.91 4.60
CA SER A 5 14.87 -5.17 3.21
C SER A 5 13.98 -4.35 2.30
N SER A 6 14.56 -3.39 1.58
CA SER A 6 13.87 -2.60 0.54
C SER A 6 14.16 -3.19 -0.83
N LYS A 7 13.10 -3.27 -1.66
CA LYS A 7 13.21 -3.76 -3.05
C LYS A 7 12.59 -2.77 -4.02
N PHE A 8 13.26 -2.50 -5.12
CA PHE A 8 12.79 -1.62 -6.17
C PHE A 8 12.53 -2.40 -7.45
N PHE A 9 11.29 -2.37 -7.92
CA PHE A 9 10.86 -3.00 -9.15
C PHE A 9 10.46 -1.94 -10.16
N TYR A 10 10.91 -2.08 -11.37
CA TYR A 10 10.51 -1.20 -12.46
C TYR A 10 10.17 -1.99 -13.73
N ARG A 11 9.34 -1.38 -14.56
CA ARG A 11 9.04 -1.83 -15.93
C ARG A 11 8.80 -0.59 -16.77
N ASP A 12 9.20 -0.65 -18.03
CA ASP A 12 8.92 0.45 -18.97
C ASP A 12 7.45 0.53 -19.33
N ASN A 13 6.71 -0.56 -19.12
CA ASN A 13 5.29 -0.67 -19.39
C ASN A 13 4.47 -0.68 -18.09
N GLU A 14 3.49 0.23 -18.01
CA GLU A 14 2.59 0.35 -16.84
C GLU A 14 1.79 -0.94 -16.61
N THR A 15 1.37 -1.62 -17.66
CA THR A 15 0.65 -2.89 -17.54
C THR A 15 1.51 -3.96 -16.88
N GLU A 16 2.77 -4.08 -17.26
CA GLU A 16 3.67 -5.10 -16.70
C GLU A 16 4.00 -4.84 -15.23
N ILE A 17 4.23 -3.58 -14.84
CA ILE A 17 4.49 -3.28 -13.42
C ILE A 17 3.22 -3.50 -12.58
N THR A 18 2.03 -3.21 -13.14
CA THR A 18 0.74 -3.46 -12.49
C THR A 18 0.52 -4.96 -12.28
N LEU A 19 0.77 -5.77 -13.30
CA LEU A 19 0.67 -7.24 -13.20
C LEU A 19 1.64 -7.80 -12.16
N HIS A 20 2.88 -7.29 -12.09
CA HIS A 20 3.86 -7.75 -11.12
C HIS A 20 3.44 -7.38 -9.68
N ALA A 21 3.02 -6.13 -9.44
CA ALA A 21 2.52 -5.71 -8.13
C ALA A 21 1.28 -6.51 -7.71
N THR A 22 0.34 -6.74 -8.64
CA THR A 22 -0.85 -7.57 -8.39
C THR A 22 -0.46 -9.00 -8.01
N ALA A 23 0.48 -9.61 -8.73
CA ALA A 23 0.95 -10.96 -8.44
C ALA A 23 1.59 -11.05 -7.05
N LEU A 24 2.42 -10.06 -6.67
CA LEU A 24 3.00 -10.00 -5.33
C LEU A 24 1.93 -9.89 -4.25
N ILE A 25 0.94 -9.00 -4.42
CA ILE A 25 -0.15 -8.81 -3.44
C ILE A 25 -0.93 -10.10 -3.25
N ILE A 26 -1.29 -10.79 -4.33
CA ILE A 26 -2.02 -12.06 -4.26
C ILE A 26 -1.19 -13.15 -3.57
N ALA A 27 0.09 -13.28 -3.91
CA ALA A 27 0.99 -14.25 -3.26
C ALA A 27 1.11 -13.99 -1.75
N GLU A 28 1.28 -12.73 -1.34
CA GLU A 28 1.34 -12.35 0.08
C GLU A 28 -0.01 -12.59 0.79
N ALA A 29 -1.14 -12.37 0.10
CA ALA A 29 -2.46 -12.62 0.67
C ALA A 29 -2.67 -14.12 0.98
N TYR A 30 -2.32 -15.00 0.05
CA TYR A 30 -2.40 -16.45 0.30
C TYR A 30 -1.44 -16.89 1.39
N ARG A 31 -0.22 -16.33 1.43
CA ARG A 31 0.74 -16.62 2.49
C ARG A 31 0.17 -16.22 3.86
N ALA A 32 -0.37 -15.01 3.99
CA ALA A 32 -0.95 -14.52 5.25
C ALA A 32 -2.13 -15.40 5.71
N VAL A 33 -3.03 -15.79 4.77
CA VAL A 33 -4.15 -16.68 5.10
C VAL A 33 -3.66 -18.09 5.51
N ALA A 34 -2.60 -18.60 4.91
CA ALA A 34 -2.01 -19.87 5.32
C ALA A 34 -1.43 -19.78 6.74
N ASP A 35 -0.70 -18.69 7.05
CA ASP A 35 0.00 -18.49 8.31
C ASP A 35 -0.96 -18.20 9.48
N HIS A 36 -1.92 -17.28 9.30
CA HIS A 36 -2.77 -16.79 10.39
C HIS A 36 -4.25 -16.57 10.02
N LYS A 37 -4.72 -17.25 8.94
CA LYS A 37 -6.11 -17.41 8.53
C LYS A 37 -6.81 -16.16 7.99
N ARG A 38 -6.13 -15.05 7.85
CA ARG A 38 -6.66 -13.82 7.28
C ARG A 38 -5.56 -13.01 6.59
N PHE A 39 -5.98 -12.07 5.78
CA PHE A 39 -5.11 -11.07 5.16
C PHE A 39 -5.68 -9.68 5.39
N SER A 40 -4.91 -8.80 6.01
CA SER A 40 -5.29 -7.42 6.30
C SER A 40 -4.52 -6.47 5.38
N MET A 41 -5.26 -5.75 4.52
CA MET A 41 -4.67 -4.86 3.51
C MET A 41 -5.19 -3.43 3.66
N VAL A 42 -4.27 -2.48 3.71
CA VAL A 42 -4.59 -1.05 3.68
C VAL A 42 -4.48 -0.52 2.26
N LEU A 43 -5.47 0.26 1.85
CA LEU A 43 -5.66 0.78 0.50
C LEU A 43 -5.40 2.29 0.44
N ALA A 44 -4.65 2.74 -0.54
CA ALA A 44 -4.42 4.13 -0.87
C ALA A 44 -5.45 4.66 -1.87
N GLY A 45 -5.63 5.97 -1.90
CA GLY A 45 -6.33 6.67 -2.98
C GLY A 45 -5.44 7.05 -4.16
N GLY A 46 -6.05 7.62 -5.19
CA GLY A 46 -5.36 8.20 -6.34
C GLY A 46 -5.31 7.34 -7.60
N ASN A 47 -4.77 7.92 -8.69
CA ASN A 47 -4.85 7.32 -10.02
C ASN A 47 -4.01 6.04 -10.16
N SER A 48 -2.79 6.02 -9.64
CA SER A 48 -1.94 4.82 -9.72
C SER A 48 -2.55 3.64 -8.96
N PRO A 49 -3.00 3.78 -7.69
CA PRO A 49 -3.73 2.72 -6.99
C PRO A 49 -5.03 2.29 -7.70
N ARG A 50 -5.77 3.21 -8.34
CA ARG A 50 -6.96 2.86 -9.13
C ARG A 50 -6.65 1.81 -10.21
N ILE A 51 -5.55 1.98 -10.94
CA ILE A 51 -5.09 1.04 -11.98
C ILE A 51 -4.76 -0.32 -11.34
N LEU A 52 -4.02 -0.29 -10.23
CA LEU A 52 -3.65 -1.50 -9.48
C LEU A 52 -4.90 -2.27 -9.01
N TYR A 53 -5.89 -1.58 -8.45
CA TYR A 53 -7.11 -2.22 -7.92
C TYR A 53 -7.99 -2.79 -9.03
N THR A 54 -8.06 -2.12 -10.17
CA THR A 54 -8.74 -2.65 -11.36
C THR A 54 -8.13 -3.98 -11.80
N GLN A 55 -6.80 -4.10 -11.80
CA GLN A 55 -6.10 -5.34 -12.12
C GLN A 55 -6.24 -6.38 -11.01
N LEU A 56 -6.15 -5.96 -9.73
CA LEU A 56 -6.27 -6.83 -8.58
C LEU A 56 -7.66 -7.51 -8.52
N ALA A 57 -8.71 -6.79 -8.90
CA ALA A 57 -10.06 -7.34 -9.04
C ALA A 57 -10.17 -8.42 -10.13
N GLN A 58 -9.32 -8.38 -11.16
CA GLN A 58 -9.28 -9.39 -12.21
C GLN A 58 -8.46 -10.63 -11.82
N GLY A 59 -7.57 -10.50 -10.82
CA GLY A 59 -6.67 -11.57 -10.42
C GLY A 59 -5.48 -11.77 -11.36
N VAL A 60 -4.75 -12.88 -11.14
CA VAL A 60 -3.57 -13.29 -11.91
C VAL A 60 -3.58 -14.78 -12.20
N THR A 61 -2.93 -15.18 -13.28
CA THR A 61 -2.79 -16.61 -13.63
C THR A 61 -1.62 -17.25 -12.88
N THR A 62 -1.65 -18.58 -12.72
CA THR A 62 -0.52 -19.36 -12.21
C THR A 62 0.78 -19.03 -12.95
N SER A 63 0.76 -18.99 -14.29
CA SER A 63 1.93 -18.69 -15.12
C SER A 63 2.51 -17.29 -14.83
N LEU A 64 1.69 -16.34 -14.42
CA LEU A 64 2.17 -15.00 -14.04
C LEU A 64 2.90 -15.03 -12.69
N LEU A 65 2.41 -15.78 -11.72
CA LEU A 65 3.10 -15.98 -10.44
C LEU A 65 4.47 -16.65 -10.66
N GLU A 66 4.50 -17.71 -11.46
CA GLU A 66 5.74 -18.42 -11.83
C GLU A 66 6.73 -17.50 -12.56
N ARG A 67 6.24 -16.66 -13.49
CA ARG A 67 7.08 -15.67 -14.23
C ARG A 67 7.81 -14.72 -13.29
N TYR A 68 7.18 -14.34 -12.17
CA TYR A 68 7.78 -13.45 -11.18
C TYR A 68 8.43 -14.19 -10.00
N ALA A 69 8.62 -15.51 -10.12
CA ALA A 69 9.19 -16.36 -9.06
C ALA A 69 8.45 -16.19 -7.71
N LEU A 70 7.14 -16.02 -7.76
CA LEU A 70 6.27 -15.90 -6.59
C LEU A 70 5.63 -17.25 -6.24
N PRO A 71 5.34 -17.50 -4.94
CA PRO A 71 4.66 -18.72 -4.53
C PRO A 71 3.30 -18.86 -5.23
N VAL A 72 3.05 -20.05 -5.77
CA VAL A 72 1.76 -20.41 -6.36
C VAL A 72 0.88 -20.97 -5.25
N PRO A 73 -0.31 -20.42 -5.01
CA PRO A 73 -1.25 -20.97 -4.05
C PRO A 73 -1.63 -22.41 -4.40
N GLU A 74 -1.74 -23.29 -3.39
CA GLU A 74 -2.23 -24.64 -3.59
C GLU A 74 -3.68 -24.58 -4.09
N SER A 75 -3.93 -25.11 -5.28
CA SER A 75 -5.25 -25.26 -5.85
C SER A 75 -5.45 -26.68 -6.33
N ASN A 76 -6.64 -27.23 -6.14
CA ASN A 76 -7.03 -28.55 -6.64
C ASN A 76 -7.29 -28.56 -8.17
N LEU A 77 -7.08 -27.44 -8.86
CA LEU A 77 -7.34 -27.28 -10.27
C LEU A 77 -6.03 -27.43 -11.10
N LYS A 78 -6.16 -27.96 -12.31
CA LYS A 78 -5.03 -28.23 -13.24
C LYS A 78 -4.20 -26.97 -13.47
N ARG A 79 -2.90 -27.07 -13.25
CA ARG A 79 -1.88 -26.00 -13.05
C ARG A 79 -1.83 -24.84 -14.05
N ASN A 80 -2.18 -24.98 -15.32
CA ASN A 80 -1.75 -24.01 -16.32
C ASN A 80 -2.69 -22.83 -16.62
N HIS A 81 -3.92 -22.81 -16.08
CA HIS A 81 -4.89 -21.76 -16.36
C HIS A 81 -5.71 -21.34 -15.13
N THR A 82 -5.25 -21.69 -13.94
CA THR A 82 -5.97 -21.27 -12.71
C THR A 82 -5.80 -19.78 -12.50
N LEU A 83 -6.92 -19.08 -12.39
CA LEU A 83 -6.97 -17.68 -12.00
C LEU A 83 -6.95 -17.59 -10.47
N HIS A 84 -6.03 -16.83 -9.92
CA HIS A 84 -5.94 -16.52 -8.50
C HIS A 84 -6.39 -15.09 -8.26
N SER A 85 -7.41 -14.93 -7.44
CA SER A 85 -7.89 -13.65 -6.93
C SER A 85 -7.53 -13.50 -5.45
N LEU A 86 -7.86 -12.37 -4.84
CA LEU A 86 -7.72 -12.21 -3.40
C LEU A 86 -8.56 -13.27 -2.66
N PRO A 87 -8.01 -13.89 -1.59
CA PRO A 87 -8.79 -14.83 -0.77
C PRO A 87 -9.99 -14.15 -0.11
N GLN A 88 -11.08 -14.86 0.11
CA GLN A 88 -12.28 -14.32 0.80
C GLN A 88 -11.99 -13.85 2.23
N ASN A 89 -10.97 -14.42 2.88
CA ASN A 89 -10.49 -13.97 4.20
C ASN A 89 -9.60 -12.71 4.13
N THR A 90 -9.80 -11.87 3.11
CA THR A 90 -9.16 -10.56 2.97
C THR A 90 -10.02 -9.51 3.63
N TRP A 91 -9.37 -8.65 4.44
CA TRP A 91 -9.97 -7.52 5.14
C TRP A 91 -9.30 -6.24 4.67
N LEU A 92 -10.08 -5.30 4.21
CA LEU A 92 -9.64 -4.08 3.56
C LEU A 92 -9.83 -2.88 4.47
N PHE A 93 -8.84 -2.01 4.52
CA PHE A 93 -8.82 -0.79 5.32
C PHE A 93 -8.42 0.40 4.44
N MET A 94 -8.86 1.59 4.85
CA MET A 94 -8.46 2.85 4.21
C MET A 94 -7.16 3.36 4.82
N GLY A 95 -6.19 3.79 4.00
CA GLY A 95 -4.96 4.44 4.47
C GLY A 95 -5.15 5.92 4.77
N ASP A 96 -5.97 6.56 3.95
CA ASP A 96 -6.43 7.93 4.13
C ASP A 96 -7.77 8.13 3.42
N GLU A 97 -8.49 9.18 3.79
CA GLU A 97 -9.72 9.59 3.10
C GLU A 97 -9.88 11.10 3.13
N ARG A 98 -10.50 11.63 2.09
CA ARG A 98 -10.87 13.05 1.99
C ARG A 98 -12.18 13.29 2.72
N CYS A 99 -12.26 14.37 3.51
CA CYS A 99 -13.47 14.73 4.24
C CYS A 99 -14.50 15.34 3.26
N VAL A 100 -15.09 14.47 2.46
CA VAL A 100 -16.12 14.77 1.46
C VAL A 100 -17.28 13.78 1.60
N PRO A 101 -18.47 14.07 1.05
CA PRO A 101 -19.58 13.11 1.03
C PRO A 101 -19.16 11.77 0.39
N ILE A 102 -19.74 10.67 0.89
CA ILE A 102 -19.39 9.29 0.47
C ILE A 102 -19.45 9.04 -1.04
N GLY A 103 -20.36 9.69 -1.76
CA GLY A 103 -20.50 9.60 -3.22
C GLY A 103 -19.73 10.68 -4.00
N HIS A 104 -18.87 11.47 -3.33
CA HIS A 104 -18.10 12.49 -4.01
C HIS A 104 -16.99 11.90 -4.88
N PRO A 105 -16.71 12.45 -6.08
CA PRO A 105 -15.66 11.93 -6.98
C PRO A 105 -14.25 11.87 -6.36
N ASP A 106 -14.00 12.71 -5.36
CA ASP A 106 -12.72 12.74 -4.65
C ASP A 106 -12.66 11.73 -3.49
N SER A 107 -13.72 10.96 -3.20
CA SER A 107 -13.71 9.93 -2.18
C SER A 107 -12.84 8.74 -2.60
N ASN A 108 -11.90 8.37 -1.74
CA ASN A 108 -11.11 7.15 -1.91
C ASN A 108 -11.99 5.91 -1.75
N TYR A 109 -12.96 5.96 -0.83
CA TYR A 109 -13.91 4.86 -0.64
C TYR A 109 -14.72 4.61 -1.90
N LEU A 110 -15.29 5.66 -2.53
CA LEU A 110 -16.01 5.52 -3.79
C LEU A 110 -15.11 4.86 -4.86
N MET A 111 -13.90 5.34 -5.03
CA MET A 111 -12.95 4.78 -6.00
C MET A 111 -12.69 3.30 -5.75
N ILE A 112 -12.50 2.88 -4.50
CA ILE A 112 -12.23 1.49 -4.13
C ILE A 112 -13.47 0.62 -4.39
N THR A 113 -14.66 1.08 -4.02
CA THR A 113 -15.92 0.35 -4.25
C THR A 113 -16.24 0.16 -5.72
N GLU A 114 -15.86 1.10 -6.57
CA GLU A 114 -16.05 0.99 -8.03
C GLU A 114 -15.01 0.10 -8.71
N THR A 115 -13.78 0.05 -8.21
CA THR A 115 -12.67 -0.60 -8.93
C THR A 115 -12.32 -1.98 -8.41
N LEU A 116 -12.32 -2.17 -7.10
CA LEU A 116 -11.87 -3.42 -6.48
C LEU A 116 -13.03 -4.37 -6.14
N LEU A 117 -14.04 -3.89 -5.42
CA LEU A 117 -15.08 -4.78 -4.88
C LEU A 117 -15.88 -5.56 -5.92
N PRO A 118 -16.33 -4.99 -7.05
CA PRO A 118 -17.30 -5.65 -7.93
C PRO A 118 -16.85 -6.99 -8.51
N LYS A 119 -15.54 -7.22 -8.59
CA LYS A 119 -14.98 -8.44 -9.21
C LYS A 119 -14.03 -9.20 -8.30
N SER A 120 -13.73 -8.69 -7.11
CA SER A 120 -12.76 -9.31 -6.20
C SER A 120 -13.31 -10.54 -5.49
N GLY A 121 -14.63 -10.66 -5.35
CA GLY A 121 -15.27 -11.68 -4.53
C GLY A 121 -15.14 -11.45 -3.02
N ILE A 122 -14.63 -10.29 -2.60
CA ILE A 122 -14.52 -9.91 -1.20
C ILE A 122 -15.89 -9.39 -0.72
N PRO A 123 -16.41 -9.86 0.44
CA PRO A 123 -17.63 -9.33 1.02
C PRO A 123 -17.52 -7.81 1.31
N GLU A 124 -18.61 -7.06 1.10
CA GLU A 124 -18.61 -5.61 1.32
C GLU A 124 -18.33 -5.24 2.79
N ASP A 125 -18.79 -6.05 3.74
CA ASP A 125 -18.56 -5.88 5.18
C ASP A 125 -17.11 -6.16 5.59
N HIS A 126 -16.27 -6.66 4.69
CA HIS A 126 -14.83 -6.74 4.86
C HIS A 126 -14.08 -5.46 4.48
N LEU A 127 -14.75 -4.43 3.98
CA LEU A 127 -14.15 -3.10 3.73
C LEU A 127 -14.51 -2.13 4.85
N PHE A 128 -13.53 -1.83 5.69
CA PHE A 128 -13.64 -0.83 6.76
C PHE A 128 -13.33 0.57 6.21
N ARG A 129 -14.36 1.41 6.10
CA ARG A 129 -14.22 2.77 5.60
C ARG A 129 -13.92 3.77 6.72
N MET A 130 -13.32 4.89 6.39
CA MET A 130 -13.27 6.10 7.23
C MET A 130 -14.57 6.90 7.03
N ALA A 131 -15.30 7.20 8.09
CA ALA A 131 -16.52 8.05 8.04
C ALA A 131 -16.13 9.53 7.94
N ALA A 132 -15.39 9.89 6.89
CA ALA A 132 -14.76 11.19 6.73
C ALA A 132 -15.74 12.31 6.35
N GLU A 133 -16.99 11.97 6.00
CA GLU A 133 -18.09 12.93 5.84
C GLU A 133 -18.62 13.49 7.15
N ASN A 134 -18.18 12.96 8.30
CA ASN A 134 -18.56 13.46 9.60
C ASN A 134 -18.00 14.87 9.82
N PHE A 135 -18.85 15.78 10.33
CA PHE A 135 -18.46 17.17 10.64
C PHE A 135 -17.33 17.24 11.68
N ASP A 136 -17.38 16.37 12.70
CA ASP A 136 -16.28 16.21 13.68
C ASP A 136 -15.25 15.22 13.14
N THR A 137 -14.26 15.73 12.44
CA THR A 137 -13.18 14.94 11.84
C THR A 137 -12.29 14.25 12.89
N GLU A 138 -12.14 14.86 14.07
CA GLU A 138 -11.40 14.25 15.18
C GLU A 138 -12.15 13.07 15.79
N LEU A 139 -13.48 13.17 15.90
CA LEU A 139 -14.31 12.03 16.29
C LEU A 139 -14.23 10.92 15.27
N ALA A 140 -14.36 11.23 13.97
CA ALA A 140 -14.26 10.26 12.89
C ALA A 140 -12.89 9.52 12.89
N ALA A 141 -11.79 10.23 13.17
CA ALA A 141 -10.47 9.64 13.31
C ALA A 141 -10.41 8.64 14.48
N ARG A 142 -10.97 9.00 15.65
CA ARG A 142 -11.02 8.11 16.83
C ARG A 142 -11.92 6.90 16.60
N GLU A 143 -13.04 7.05 15.92
CA GLU A 143 -13.95 5.95 15.59
C GLU A 143 -13.28 4.95 14.65
N TYR A 144 -12.56 5.45 13.64
CA TYR A 144 -11.82 4.57 12.75
C TYR A 144 -10.64 3.87 13.44
N GLU A 145 -9.92 4.55 14.33
CA GLU A 145 -8.92 3.92 15.19
C GLU A 145 -9.55 2.82 16.05
N THR A 146 -10.74 3.05 16.61
CA THR A 146 -11.49 2.06 17.37
C THR A 146 -11.86 0.85 16.51
N THR A 147 -12.27 1.07 15.27
CA THR A 147 -12.55 0.00 14.29
C THR A 147 -11.32 -0.87 14.06
N ILE A 148 -10.15 -0.26 13.83
CA ILE A 148 -8.88 -0.99 13.68
C ILE A 148 -8.53 -1.76 14.96
N ARG A 149 -8.68 -1.14 16.14
CA ARG A 149 -8.43 -1.80 17.43
C ARG A 149 -9.33 -3.02 17.62
N ASN A 150 -10.60 -2.91 17.34
CA ASN A 150 -11.56 -4.01 17.44
C ASN A 150 -11.21 -5.18 16.51
N PHE A 151 -10.63 -4.91 15.35
CA PHE A 151 -10.17 -5.95 14.44
C PHE A 151 -8.92 -6.68 14.95
N PHE A 152 -7.96 -5.97 15.54
CA PHE A 152 -6.68 -6.57 15.95
C PHE A 152 -6.68 -7.15 17.38
N LEU A 153 -7.42 -6.58 18.32
CA LEU A 153 -7.36 -6.96 19.74
C LEU A 153 -7.95 -8.34 20.09
N PRO A 154 -9.06 -8.83 19.49
CA PRO A 154 -9.73 -10.06 19.95
C PRO A 154 -8.95 -11.35 19.71
N GLU A 155 -8.04 -11.40 18.75
CA GLU A 155 -7.45 -12.66 18.26
C GLU A 155 -5.98 -12.86 18.62
N LYS A 156 -5.46 -12.20 19.64
CA LYS A 156 -4.02 -12.25 19.96
C LYS A 156 -3.13 -11.87 18.76
N THR A 157 -3.68 -11.13 17.80
CA THR A 157 -2.88 -10.61 16.69
C THR A 157 -1.86 -9.64 17.27
N PRO A 158 -0.58 -9.80 16.96
CA PRO A 158 0.45 -9.04 17.65
C PRO A 158 0.28 -7.56 17.39
N LEU A 159 0.01 -6.80 18.46
CA LEU A 159 0.38 -5.39 18.48
C LEU A 159 1.89 -5.34 18.70
N GLN A 160 2.60 -4.75 17.76
CA GLN A 160 4.02 -4.53 17.95
C GLN A 160 4.22 -3.13 18.54
N TYR A 161 4.73 -3.07 19.76
CA TYR A 161 4.92 -1.79 20.48
C TYR A 161 3.65 -0.93 20.60
N GLY A 162 2.46 -1.57 20.65
CA GLY A 162 1.19 -0.88 20.76
C GLY A 162 0.56 -0.45 19.43
N PHE A 163 1.13 -0.85 18.29
CA PHE A 163 0.59 -0.56 16.95
C PHE A 163 0.09 -1.83 16.24
N PRO A 164 -0.91 -1.70 15.34
CA PRO A 164 -1.42 -2.83 14.57
C PRO A 164 -0.38 -3.27 13.53
N VAL A 165 -0.30 -4.58 13.29
CA VAL A 165 0.59 -5.14 12.28
C VAL A 165 -0.23 -5.59 11.08
N PHE A 166 -0.48 -4.68 10.14
CA PHE A 166 -1.11 -5.00 8.86
C PHE A 166 -0.20 -5.90 8.01
N ASP A 167 -0.79 -6.81 7.25
CA ASP A 167 -0.03 -7.70 6.38
C ASP A 167 0.54 -6.96 5.18
N LEU A 168 -0.23 -6.01 4.64
CA LEU A 168 0.19 -5.15 3.55
C LEU A 168 -0.43 -3.76 3.66
N ILE A 169 0.39 -2.74 3.47
CA ILE A 169 -0.06 -1.37 3.24
C ILE A 169 0.34 -0.95 1.84
N VAL A 170 -0.63 -0.63 0.99
CA VAL A 170 -0.40 0.02 -0.31
C VAL A 170 -0.37 1.52 -0.12
N LEU A 171 0.64 2.16 -0.68
CA LEU A 171 0.82 3.61 -0.66
C LEU A 171 0.93 4.17 -2.07
N GLY A 172 0.31 5.32 -2.28
CA GLY A 172 0.60 6.21 -3.39
C GLY A 172 1.76 7.14 -3.07
N LEU A 173 2.25 7.85 -4.08
CA LEU A 173 3.26 8.91 -3.95
C LEU A 173 2.73 10.18 -4.61
N GLY A 174 2.71 11.29 -3.87
CA GLY A 174 2.47 12.61 -4.42
C GLY A 174 3.68 13.14 -5.18
N GLU A 175 3.48 14.12 -6.06
CA GLU A 175 4.60 14.79 -6.76
C GLU A 175 5.47 15.62 -5.81
N ASP A 176 4.90 16.05 -4.70
CA ASP A 176 5.54 16.74 -3.57
C ASP A 176 6.14 15.78 -2.53
N GLY A 177 6.04 14.47 -2.76
CA GLY A 177 6.56 13.44 -1.87
C GLY A 177 5.67 13.09 -0.69
N HIS A 178 4.42 13.59 -0.61
CA HIS A 178 3.48 13.10 0.38
C HIS A 178 3.08 11.64 0.10
N THR A 179 2.69 10.93 1.15
CA THR A 179 2.07 9.61 1.06
C THR A 179 0.94 9.50 2.07
N ALA A 180 -0.11 8.69 1.80
CA ALA A 180 -1.39 8.80 2.50
C ALA A 180 -1.80 10.29 2.55
N SER A 181 -2.14 10.83 3.73
CA SER A 181 -2.27 12.29 3.91
C SER A 181 -1.23 12.84 4.89
N LEU A 182 0.01 12.38 4.75
CA LEU A 182 1.19 12.86 5.47
C LEU A 182 1.93 13.87 4.58
N PHE A 183 1.86 15.17 4.95
CA PHE A 183 2.41 16.28 4.17
C PHE A 183 3.60 16.92 4.88
N THR A 184 4.55 17.47 4.11
CA THR A 184 5.77 18.09 4.65
C THR A 184 5.47 19.33 5.49
N ASP A 185 4.44 20.09 5.16
CA ASP A 185 4.00 21.29 5.87
C ASP A 185 3.17 21.00 7.14
N ASN A 186 2.91 19.73 7.46
CA ASN A 186 2.19 19.31 8.65
C ASN A 186 3.09 18.52 9.60
N ALA A 187 3.97 19.24 10.30
CA ALA A 187 4.93 18.63 11.23
C ALA A 187 4.27 17.88 12.39
N GLU A 188 3.10 18.33 12.87
CA GLU A 188 2.37 17.69 13.96
C GLU A 188 1.96 16.25 13.56
N THR A 189 1.37 16.09 12.39
CA THR A 189 0.99 14.77 11.88
C THR A 189 2.21 13.85 11.65
N LEU A 190 3.32 14.40 11.14
CA LEU A 190 4.55 13.63 10.92
C LEU A 190 5.23 13.21 12.23
N GLN A 191 5.06 13.98 13.30
CA GLN A 191 5.64 13.71 14.63
C GLN A 191 4.71 12.92 15.54
N GLU A 192 3.49 12.55 15.11
CA GLU A 192 2.58 11.73 15.90
C GLU A 192 3.21 10.37 16.23
N LYS A 193 3.18 9.98 17.53
CA LYS A 193 3.82 8.75 18.03
C LYS A 193 2.90 7.80 18.78
N LYS A 194 1.61 8.17 18.98
CA LYS A 194 0.68 7.43 19.85
C LYS A 194 -0.60 7.03 19.14
N ARG A 195 -1.17 7.93 18.37
CA ARG A 195 -2.43 7.72 17.66
C ARG A 195 -2.19 6.88 16.40
N TRP A 196 -3.17 6.09 16.05
CA TRP A 196 -3.14 5.29 14.83
C TRP A 196 -3.75 6.05 13.64
N VAL A 197 -4.75 6.88 13.93
CA VAL A 197 -5.48 7.70 12.95
C VAL A 197 -5.59 9.13 13.45
N VAL A 198 -5.38 10.09 12.56
CA VAL A 198 -5.48 11.52 12.85
C VAL A 198 -6.26 12.24 11.75
N ALA A 199 -6.92 13.34 12.14
CA ALA A 199 -7.42 14.32 11.19
C ALA A 199 -6.31 15.31 10.83
N VAL A 200 -6.23 15.70 9.56
CA VAL A 200 -5.22 16.63 9.06
C VAL A 200 -5.84 17.64 8.12
N ASN A 201 -5.53 18.93 8.32
CA ASN A 201 -5.87 19.96 7.37
C ASN A 201 -4.78 20.07 6.29
N ALA A 202 -5.17 19.89 5.04
CA ALA A 202 -4.26 19.86 3.89
C ALA A 202 -4.65 20.95 2.86
N PRO A 203 -4.43 22.24 3.15
CA PRO A 203 -4.87 23.33 2.28
C PRO A 203 -4.13 23.39 0.95
N GLN A 204 -2.92 22.82 0.87
CA GLN A 204 -2.12 22.76 -0.35
C GLN A 204 -2.33 21.46 -1.16
N ALA A 205 -3.08 20.51 -0.61
CA ALA A 205 -3.37 19.25 -1.31
C ALA A 205 -4.31 19.44 -2.50
N LYS A 206 -4.38 18.43 -3.35
CA LYS A 206 -5.30 18.38 -4.49
C LYS A 206 -6.22 17.15 -4.35
N PRO A 207 -7.51 17.37 -4.05
CA PRO A 207 -8.18 18.63 -3.67
C PRO A 207 -7.72 19.11 -2.28
N PRO A 208 -7.82 20.43 -1.99
CA PRO A 208 -7.54 20.97 -0.65
C PRO A 208 -8.66 20.57 0.33
N GLY A 209 -8.34 20.56 1.64
CA GLY A 209 -9.35 20.33 2.68
C GLY A 209 -8.88 19.38 3.78
N MET A 210 -9.83 19.07 4.66
CA MET A 210 -9.63 18.12 5.75
C MET A 210 -9.52 16.68 5.22
N ARG A 211 -8.73 15.86 5.90
CA ARG A 211 -8.53 14.45 5.61
C ARG A 211 -8.40 13.66 6.90
N LEU A 212 -8.68 12.36 6.82
CA LEU A 212 -8.27 11.38 7.83
C LEU A 212 -7.10 10.57 7.27
N THR A 213 -6.14 10.23 8.12
CA THR A 213 -4.96 9.46 7.67
C THR A 213 -4.45 8.51 8.75
N LEU A 214 -3.94 7.36 8.33
CA LEU A 214 -3.06 6.56 9.19
C LEU A 214 -1.79 7.34 9.49
N THR A 215 -1.25 7.13 10.68
CA THR A 215 0.00 7.75 11.11
C THR A 215 1.23 6.96 10.65
N LEU A 216 2.36 7.62 10.61
CA LEU A 216 3.63 7.00 10.22
C LEU A 216 4.02 5.78 11.08
N PRO A 217 3.81 5.78 12.43
CA PRO A 217 4.05 4.58 13.22
C PRO A 217 3.23 3.36 12.78
N VAL A 218 1.94 3.54 12.42
CA VAL A 218 1.11 2.43 11.92
C VAL A 218 1.70 1.87 10.62
N ILE A 219 2.07 2.76 9.68
CA ILE A 219 2.66 2.38 8.40
C ILE A 219 3.96 1.61 8.62
N ASN A 220 4.81 2.08 9.54
CA ASN A 220 6.13 1.49 9.81
C ASN A 220 6.09 0.21 10.67
N HIS A 221 4.92 -0.22 11.15
CA HIS A 221 4.73 -1.51 11.83
C HIS A 221 4.12 -2.58 10.92
N ALA A 222 3.81 -2.26 9.66
CA ALA A 222 3.29 -3.25 8.72
C ALA A 222 4.33 -4.33 8.36
N ARG A 223 3.86 -5.54 8.05
CA ARG A 223 4.72 -6.63 7.53
C ARG A 223 5.28 -6.31 6.16
N ASN A 224 4.47 -5.67 5.32
CA ASN A 224 4.86 -5.25 4.00
C ASN A 224 4.28 -3.86 3.72
N VAL A 225 5.08 -2.98 3.16
CA VAL A 225 4.64 -1.70 2.61
C VAL A 225 4.98 -1.68 1.12
N LEU A 226 4.03 -1.31 0.29
CA LEU A 226 4.17 -1.30 -1.15
C LEU A 226 3.81 0.09 -1.71
N PHE A 227 4.80 0.84 -2.17
CA PHE A 227 4.57 2.00 -3.00
C PHE A 227 4.28 1.58 -4.43
N PHE A 228 3.15 2.06 -4.97
CA PHE A 228 2.80 1.85 -6.36
C PHE A 228 2.65 3.20 -7.07
N THR A 229 3.52 3.46 -8.03
CA THR A 229 3.58 4.73 -8.75
C THR A 229 3.64 4.52 -10.26
N THR A 230 2.86 5.31 -10.99
CA THR A 230 2.91 5.38 -12.44
C THR A 230 3.16 6.83 -12.89
N GLY A 231 3.78 6.99 -14.05
CA GLY A 231 4.14 8.30 -14.57
C GLY A 231 5.56 8.76 -14.20
N SER A 232 6.18 9.53 -15.09
CA SER A 232 7.61 9.84 -15.04
C SER A 232 8.06 10.69 -13.84
N SER A 233 7.25 11.69 -13.41
CA SER A 233 7.58 12.54 -12.27
C SER A 233 7.66 11.75 -10.97
N LYS A 234 6.64 10.95 -10.70
CA LYS A 234 6.55 10.13 -9.49
C LYS A 234 7.59 9.01 -9.48
N SER A 235 7.85 8.38 -10.62
CA SER A 235 8.88 7.35 -10.72
C SER A 235 10.28 7.91 -10.45
N ARG A 236 10.59 9.12 -10.93
CA ARG A 236 11.86 9.79 -10.62
C ARG A 236 11.99 10.14 -9.14
N LEU A 237 10.90 10.58 -8.51
CA LEU A 237 10.91 10.87 -7.08
C LEU A 237 11.08 9.58 -6.26
N ALA A 238 10.37 8.51 -6.61
CA ALA A 238 10.52 7.20 -5.99
C ALA A 238 11.97 6.68 -6.07
N GLU A 239 12.62 6.83 -7.22
CA GLU A 239 14.04 6.47 -7.40
C GLU A 239 14.96 7.28 -6.48
N LYS A 240 14.77 8.61 -6.42
CA LYS A 240 15.58 9.46 -5.53
C LYS A 240 15.41 9.12 -4.05
N ILE A 241 14.18 8.82 -3.61
CA ILE A 241 13.91 8.39 -2.23
C ILE A 241 14.60 7.06 -1.97
N PHE A 242 14.45 6.08 -2.87
CA PHE A 242 15.05 4.76 -2.74
C PHE A 242 16.58 4.80 -2.67
N LEU A 243 17.22 5.70 -3.43
CA LEU A 243 18.67 5.93 -3.42
C LEU A 243 19.13 6.88 -2.29
N GLU A 244 18.24 7.25 -1.37
CA GLU A 244 18.49 8.19 -0.27
C GLU A 244 18.98 9.58 -0.72
N GLN A 245 18.69 9.94 -1.96
CA GLN A 245 19.01 11.28 -2.52
C GLN A 245 17.93 12.33 -2.20
N GLU A 246 16.77 11.85 -1.70
CA GLU A 246 15.66 12.70 -1.25
C GLU A 246 15.16 12.15 0.10
N THR A 247 15.43 12.88 1.18
CA THR A 247 15.11 12.46 2.55
C THR A 247 14.23 13.47 3.29
N SER A 248 13.86 14.58 2.63
CA SER A 248 13.10 15.66 3.25
C SER A 248 11.57 15.48 3.11
N VAL A 249 11.11 14.50 2.31
CA VAL A 249 9.71 14.30 2.02
C VAL A 249 9.08 13.19 2.89
N PRO A 250 7.76 13.24 3.18
CA PRO A 250 7.12 12.26 4.05
C PRO A 250 7.29 10.80 3.61
N ALA A 251 7.27 10.53 2.30
CA ALA A 251 7.47 9.17 1.78
C ALA A 251 8.84 8.57 2.14
N SER A 252 9.88 9.39 2.35
CA SER A 252 11.21 8.93 2.77
C SER A 252 11.25 8.48 4.24
N LEU A 253 10.24 8.85 5.04
CA LEU A 253 10.11 8.42 6.44
C LEU A 253 9.45 7.03 6.58
N VAL A 254 8.96 6.47 5.48
CA VAL A 254 8.39 5.13 5.45
C VAL A 254 9.53 4.11 5.45
N ASN A 255 9.72 3.49 6.61
CA ASN A 255 10.76 2.50 6.86
C ASN A 255 10.25 1.42 7.82
N PRO A 256 9.60 0.35 7.33
CA PRO A 256 9.07 -0.72 8.16
C PRO A 256 10.18 -1.36 8.99
N GLN A 257 10.05 -1.33 10.33
CA GLN A 257 11.12 -1.73 11.25
C GLN A 257 11.46 -3.23 11.17
N THR A 258 10.46 -4.07 10.97
CA THR A 258 10.60 -5.53 10.85
C THR A 258 9.99 -6.08 9.57
N GLY A 259 9.45 -5.19 8.75
CA GLY A 259 8.75 -5.50 7.52
C GLY A 259 9.63 -5.33 6.28
N LYS A 260 8.99 -5.49 5.12
CA LYS A 260 9.60 -5.26 3.81
C LYS A 260 9.02 -4.01 3.17
N LEU A 261 9.86 -3.26 2.47
CA LEU A 261 9.45 -2.11 1.67
C LEU A 261 9.64 -2.42 0.20
N PHE A 262 8.55 -2.28 -0.57
CA PHE A 262 8.56 -2.51 -2.01
C PHE A 262 8.24 -1.21 -2.76
N TRP A 263 9.02 -0.91 -3.78
CA TRP A 263 8.76 0.18 -4.71
C TRP A 263 8.44 -0.40 -6.08
N PHE A 264 7.26 -0.10 -6.61
CA PHE A 264 6.83 -0.48 -7.96
C PHE A 264 6.61 0.75 -8.81
N THR A 265 7.39 0.89 -9.88
CA THR A 265 7.32 2.06 -10.76
C THR A 265 7.23 1.67 -12.23
N SER A 266 6.50 2.47 -13.03
CA SER A 266 6.35 2.25 -14.47
C SER A 266 7.53 2.72 -15.32
N ARG A 267 8.56 3.31 -14.70
CA ARG A 267 9.80 3.74 -15.38
C ARG A 267 10.97 3.63 -14.41
N SER A 268 12.12 3.33 -14.97
CA SER A 268 13.41 3.52 -14.30
C SER A 268 14.21 4.60 -14.99
N PHE A 269 15.22 5.11 -14.30
CA PHE A 269 16.13 6.13 -14.78
C PHE A 269 17.57 5.60 -14.76
N PRO A 270 18.52 6.25 -15.48
CA PRO A 270 19.88 5.76 -15.66
C PRO A 270 20.63 5.40 -14.36
N GLN A 271 20.29 6.04 -13.25
CA GLN A 271 20.95 5.79 -11.95
C GLN A 271 20.64 4.38 -11.41
N ILE A 272 19.40 3.94 -11.42
CA ILE A 272 19.03 2.56 -11.05
C ILE A 272 19.56 1.58 -12.10
N LEU A 273 19.46 1.91 -13.40
CA LEU A 273 19.98 1.07 -14.46
C LEU A 273 21.51 0.86 -14.37
N ALA A 274 22.25 1.84 -13.90
CA ALA A 274 23.69 1.74 -13.67
C ALA A 274 24.04 0.78 -12.52
N LEU A 275 23.15 0.61 -11.54
CA LEU A 275 23.34 -0.35 -10.44
C LEU A 275 23.00 -1.81 -10.84
N VAL A 276 22.24 -1.97 -11.92
CA VAL A 276 21.77 -3.26 -12.43
C VAL A 276 22.59 -3.62 -13.69
N ASN A 277 23.83 -4.06 -13.51
CA ASN A 277 24.77 -4.36 -14.60
C ASN A 277 24.46 -5.64 -15.38
N GLU A 278 23.18 -6.00 -15.69
CA GLU A 278 22.86 -7.13 -16.58
C GLU A 278 21.51 -7.00 -17.31
N PRO A 279 21.34 -7.65 -18.48
CA PRO A 279 20.25 -7.43 -19.43
C PRO A 279 18.90 -8.09 -19.06
N ASP A 280 18.71 -8.56 -17.85
CA ASP A 280 17.46 -9.18 -17.43
C ASP A 280 16.48 -8.15 -16.86
N THR A 281 15.47 -7.80 -17.65
CA THR A 281 14.44 -6.80 -17.34
C THR A 281 13.50 -7.17 -16.17
N THR A 282 13.79 -8.27 -15.45
CA THR A 282 13.00 -8.83 -14.36
C THR A 282 13.62 -8.62 -12.97
N ARG A 283 14.65 -7.82 -12.79
CA ARG A 283 15.40 -7.80 -11.52
C ARG A 283 14.74 -6.97 -10.44
N ALA A 284 14.64 -7.62 -9.26
CA ALA A 284 14.58 -6.93 -7.99
C ALA A 284 15.98 -6.42 -7.66
N VAL A 285 16.16 -5.11 -7.51
CA VAL A 285 17.39 -4.56 -6.93
C VAL A 285 17.30 -4.79 -5.44
N ASP A 286 17.97 -5.83 -4.95
CA ASP A 286 18.12 -6.10 -3.52
C ASP A 286 19.36 -5.34 -3.06
N LEU A 287 19.18 -4.08 -2.65
CA LEU A 287 20.26 -3.33 -2.04
C LEU A 287 20.39 -3.81 -0.60
N GLN A 288 21.18 -4.86 -0.38
CA GLN A 288 21.77 -5.07 0.93
C GLN A 288 22.76 -3.92 1.17
N GLN A 289 22.44 -3.09 2.13
CA GLN A 289 23.40 -2.09 2.61
C GLN A 289 24.66 -2.84 3.05
N HIS A 290 25.75 -2.62 2.37
CA HIS A 290 27.06 -2.96 2.89
C HIS A 290 27.41 -1.97 4.02
N PRO A 291 28.11 -2.44 5.10
CA PRO A 291 28.41 -1.68 6.29
C PRO A 291 29.30 -0.46 6.04
#